data_87015a92ffeea04d9ef4f8d335adcbe4
#
_entry.id   87015a92ffeea04d9ef4f8d335adcbe4
#
_cell.length_a   1.000
_cell.length_b   1.000
_cell.length_c   1.000
_cell.angle_alpha   90.00
_cell.angle_beta   90.00
_cell.angle_gamma   90.00
#
_symmetry.space_group_name_H-M   'P 1'
#
loop_
_entity.id
_entity.type
_entity.pdbx_description
1 polymer ?
#
loop_
_entity_poly.entity_id
_entity_poly.type
_entity_poly.pdbx_seq_one_letter_code
_entity_poly.pdbx_strand_id
1 'polypeptide(L)'
;MVSALSHAMESAGLRVTNEVTVTGKKRPADIFISQWSDNGPDVTVTHPLDPSLGLSFSAARSALSVKEEAKVRKSAEICDRVGLAFSPFALSTFGEFGRQADQIFSTLVDLYAAKHDLRRSIAAYQLRQQVLVALMRSMAKRLLLAVTASGGLSGGAPSAIDQQSS
;
A
#
# COMPACT_ATOMS: atom_id res chain seq x y z
N MET A 1 -1.10 0.91 5.70
CA MET A 1 -0.11 1.39 4.71
C MET A 1 -0.40 2.82 4.30
N VAL A 2 -1.59 3.13 3.78
CA VAL A 2 -2.00 4.49 3.35
C VAL A 2 -1.67 5.55 4.41
N SER A 3 -2.14 5.38 5.65
CA SER A 3 -1.91 6.34 6.75
C SER A 3 -0.43 6.61 7.04
N ALA A 4 0.45 5.61 6.90
CA ALA A 4 1.87 5.82 7.13
C ALA A 4 2.54 6.60 5.99
N LEU A 5 2.11 6.35 4.75
CA LEU A 5 2.59 7.13 3.62
C LEU A 5 2.09 8.57 3.70
N SER A 6 0.81 8.77 4.07
CA SER A 6 0.25 10.10 4.33
C SER A 6 1.04 10.85 5.40
N HIS A 7 1.33 10.20 6.52
CA HIS A 7 2.13 10.80 7.60
C HIS A 7 3.56 11.16 7.13
N ALA A 8 4.20 10.29 6.34
CA ALA A 8 5.51 10.59 5.76
C ALA A 8 5.46 11.82 4.84
N MET A 9 4.41 11.94 4.02
CA MET A 9 4.20 13.10 3.15
C MET A 9 3.94 14.39 3.94
N GLU A 10 3.11 14.34 4.97
CA GLU A 10 2.84 15.46 5.88
C GLU A 10 4.12 15.90 6.62
N SER A 11 4.91 14.94 7.07
CA SER A 11 6.20 15.23 7.73
C SER A 11 7.20 15.88 6.78
N ALA A 12 7.10 15.60 5.47
CA ALA A 12 7.85 16.30 4.42
C ALA A 12 7.28 17.68 4.05
N GLY A 13 6.16 18.10 4.66
CA GLY A 13 5.54 19.41 4.43
C GLY A 13 4.46 19.44 3.37
N LEU A 14 4.03 18.28 2.88
CA LEU A 14 2.94 18.19 1.91
C LEU A 14 1.58 18.24 2.59
N ARG A 15 0.60 18.85 1.93
CA ARG A 15 -0.81 18.77 2.36
C ARG A 15 -1.45 17.55 1.74
N VAL A 16 -1.91 16.65 2.59
CA VAL A 16 -2.43 15.34 2.20
C VAL A 16 -3.90 15.23 2.59
N THR A 17 -4.71 14.71 1.68
CA THR A 17 -6.10 14.32 1.95
C THR A 17 -6.25 12.84 1.60
N ASN A 18 -6.75 12.05 2.55
CA ASN A 18 -6.98 10.63 2.33
C ASN A 18 -8.37 10.38 1.73
N GLU A 19 -8.46 9.35 0.89
CA GLU A 19 -9.72 8.83 0.35
C GLU A 19 -10.59 9.88 -0.36
N VAL A 20 -10.05 10.61 -1.33
CA VAL A 20 -10.80 11.59 -2.11
C VAL A 20 -11.82 10.90 -3.00
N THR A 21 -13.10 11.21 -2.79
CA THR A 21 -14.19 10.76 -3.65
C THR A 21 -14.43 11.80 -4.74
N VAL A 22 -14.16 11.46 -6.00
CA VAL A 22 -14.24 12.39 -7.12
C VAL A 22 -15.61 12.39 -7.79
N THR A 23 -16.22 11.22 -7.96
CA THR A 23 -17.53 11.07 -8.58
C THR A 23 -18.32 9.93 -7.94
N GLY A 24 -19.33 10.26 -7.16
CA GLY A 24 -20.18 9.27 -6.48
C GLY A 24 -19.38 8.34 -5.58
N LYS A 25 -19.47 7.00 -5.81
CA LYS A 25 -18.77 5.98 -5.00
C LYS A 25 -17.36 5.65 -5.49
N LYS A 26 -16.86 6.28 -6.55
CA LYS A 26 -15.54 5.99 -7.12
C LYS A 26 -14.46 6.76 -6.39
N ARG A 27 -13.50 6.04 -5.83
CA ARG A 27 -12.30 6.56 -5.18
C ARG A 27 -11.10 6.24 -6.09
N PRO A 28 -10.69 7.15 -6.96
CA PRO A 28 -9.63 6.89 -7.93
C PRO A 28 -8.23 6.85 -7.30
N ALA A 29 -8.06 7.47 -6.12
CA ALA A 29 -6.80 7.50 -5.41
C ALA A 29 -7.01 7.37 -3.90
N ASP A 30 -6.06 6.72 -3.21
CA ASP A 30 -6.07 6.55 -1.75
C ASP A 30 -5.58 7.83 -1.03
N ILE A 31 -4.72 8.60 -1.68
CA ILE A 31 -4.10 9.80 -1.14
C ILE A 31 -4.18 10.90 -2.21
N PHE A 32 -4.45 12.11 -1.81
CA PHE A 32 -4.42 13.29 -2.65
C PHE A 32 -3.44 14.32 -2.08
N ILE A 33 -2.56 14.86 -2.93
CA ILE A 33 -1.55 15.85 -2.56
C ILE A 33 -1.80 17.13 -3.34
N SER A 34 -2.36 18.14 -2.67
CA SER A 34 -2.76 19.40 -3.30
C SER A 34 -1.61 20.29 -3.73
N GLN A 35 -0.40 20.08 -3.20
CA GLN A 35 0.77 20.93 -3.46
C GLN A 35 1.79 20.32 -4.43
N TRP A 36 1.53 19.11 -4.90
CA TRP A 36 2.43 18.39 -5.78
C TRP A 36 1.72 18.07 -7.08
N SER A 37 1.53 19.08 -7.93
CA SER A 37 0.88 18.96 -9.25
C SER A 37 -0.45 18.19 -9.19
N ASP A 38 -1.23 18.40 -8.12
CA ASP A 38 -2.50 17.70 -7.86
C ASP A 38 -2.39 16.18 -8.06
N ASN A 39 -1.30 15.60 -7.56
CA ASN A 39 -1.01 14.17 -7.71
C ASN A 39 -1.81 13.33 -6.71
N GLY A 40 -2.43 12.25 -7.22
CA GLY A 40 -3.19 11.29 -6.44
C GLY A 40 -2.51 9.91 -6.40
N PRO A 41 -1.60 9.63 -5.44
CA PRO A 41 -1.06 8.29 -5.30
C PRO A 41 -2.11 7.27 -4.84
N ASP A 42 -2.18 6.15 -5.55
CA ASP A 42 -3.02 4.99 -5.23
C ASP A 42 -2.14 3.84 -4.76
N VAL A 43 -2.21 3.53 -3.48
CA VAL A 43 -1.31 2.59 -2.81
C VAL A 43 -1.74 1.15 -3.06
N THR A 44 -0.83 0.30 -3.48
CA THR A 44 -1.04 -1.14 -3.57
C THR A 44 0.14 -1.92 -3.01
N VAL A 45 -0.16 -3.05 -2.35
CA VAL A 45 0.85 -4.01 -1.89
C VAL A 45 0.59 -5.33 -2.60
N THR A 46 1.62 -5.89 -3.24
CA THR A 46 1.53 -7.17 -3.94
C THR A 46 2.58 -8.16 -3.45
N HIS A 47 2.22 -9.43 -3.45
CA HIS A 47 3.18 -10.50 -3.23
C HIS A 47 3.80 -10.90 -4.57
N PRO A 48 5.14 -10.92 -4.71
CA PRO A 48 5.78 -11.24 -5.99
C PRO A 48 5.47 -12.64 -6.51
N LEU A 49 5.16 -13.57 -5.60
CA LEU A 49 4.77 -14.95 -5.91
C LEU A 49 3.25 -15.14 -5.92
N ASP A 50 2.46 -14.10 -6.11
CA ASP A 50 1.00 -14.21 -6.23
C ASP A 50 0.66 -15.06 -7.48
N PRO A 51 0.02 -16.24 -7.31
CA PRO A 51 -0.29 -17.14 -8.43
C PRO A 51 -1.14 -16.47 -9.51
N SER A 52 -1.97 -15.48 -9.13
CA SER A 52 -2.80 -14.72 -10.07
C SER A 52 -2.02 -13.91 -11.10
N LEU A 53 -0.72 -13.69 -10.86
CA LEU A 53 0.15 -12.95 -11.76
C LEU A 53 0.80 -13.84 -12.82
N GLY A 54 0.76 -15.17 -12.68
CA GLY A 54 1.38 -16.12 -13.61
C GLY A 54 2.90 -15.97 -13.75
N LEU A 55 3.58 -15.38 -12.75
CA LEU A 55 4.98 -15.02 -12.80
C LEU A 55 5.84 -16.02 -12.07
N SER A 56 7.04 -16.27 -12.61
CA SER A 56 8.09 -17.04 -11.93
C SER A 56 8.81 -16.20 -10.88
N PHE A 57 9.54 -16.85 -9.96
CA PHE A 57 10.31 -16.18 -8.90
C PHE A 57 11.29 -15.12 -9.43
N SER A 58 11.88 -15.35 -10.61
CA SER A 58 12.78 -14.40 -11.27
C SER A 58 12.11 -13.12 -11.78
N ALA A 59 10.79 -13.09 -11.78
CA ALA A 59 9.97 -12.00 -12.33
C ALA A 59 9.35 -11.08 -11.25
N ALA A 60 9.91 -11.02 -10.03
CA ALA A 60 9.37 -10.19 -8.93
C ALA A 60 9.19 -8.72 -9.33
N ARG A 61 10.13 -8.15 -10.11
CA ARG A 61 10.00 -6.78 -10.65
C ARG A 61 8.85 -6.64 -11.64
N SER A 62 8.57 -7.69 -12.43
CA SER A 62 7.43 -7.67 -13.35
C SER A 62 6.09 -7.69 -12.62
N ALA A 63 6.02 -8.28 -11.42
CA ALA A 63 4.81 -8.23 -10.59
C ALA A 63 4.40 -6.80 -10.22
N LEU A 64 5.38 -5.97 -9.82
CA LEU A 64 5.14 -4.56 -9.52
C LEU A 64 4.71 -3.78 -10.76
N SER A 65 5.39 -3.97 -11.89
CA SER A 65 5.04 -3.34 -13.17
C SER A 65 3.62 -3.70 -13.61
N VAL A 66 3.25 -4.98 -13.58
CA VAL A 66 1.90 -5.44 -13.91
C VAL A 66 0.84 -4.78 -13.02
N LYS A 67 1.11 -4.64 -11.72
CA LYS A 67 0.17 -3.98 -10.80
C LYS A 67 0.10 -2.46 -11.05
N GLU A 68 1.23 -1.80 -11.31
CA GLU A 68 1.26 -0.38 -11.68
C GLU A 68 0.44 -0.12 -12.95
N GLU A 69 0.67 -0.90 -14.01
CA GLU A 69 -0.06 -0.79 -15.27
C GLU A 69 -1.56 -1.06 -15.10
N ALA A 70 -1.94 -2.05 -14.30
CA ALA A 70 -3.34 -2.35 -14.00
C ALA A 70 -4.03 -1.19 -13.27
N LYS A 71 -3.32 -0.54 -12.34
CA LYS A 71 -3.81 0.65 -11.63
C LYS A 71 -3.96 1.84 -12.57
N VAL A 72 -2.97 2.10 -13.43
CA VAL A 72 -3.03 3.16 -14.45
C VAL A 72 -4.25 2.96 -15.35
N ARG A 73 -4.42 1.78 -15.92
CA ARG A 73 -5.60 1.48 -16.79
C ARG A 73 -6.94 1.70 -16.11
N LYS A 74 -7.01 1.40 -14.79
CA LYS A 74 -8.25 1.51 -14.03
C LYS A 74 -8.60 2.94 -13.63
N SER A 75 -7.62 3.74 -13.26
CA SER A 75 -7.84 4.99 -12.52
C SER A 75 -7.35 6.25 -13.24
N ALA A 76 -6.38 6.15 -14.14
CA ALA A 76 -5.78 7.32 -14.79
C ALA A 76 -6.81 8.17 -15.56
N GLU A 77 -7.68 7.54 -16.36
CA GLU A 77 -8.70 8.25 -17.13
C GLU A 77 -9.71 8.99 -16.23
N ILE A 78 -10.04 8.39 -15.06
CA ILE A 78 -10.98 8.99 -14.12
C ILE A 78 -10.34 10.22 -13.47
N CYS A 79 -9.05 10.13 -13.11
CA CYS A 79 -8.30 11.24 -12.55
C CYS A 79 -8.11 12.38 -13.57
N ASP A 80 -7.74 12.03 -14.80
CA ASP A 80 -7.54 13.01 -15.90
C ASP A 80 -8.78 13.85 -16.19
N ARG A 81 -9.98 13.24 -16.18
CA ARG A 81 -11.26 13.94 -16.37
C ARG A 81 -11.54 15.02 -15.31
N VAL A 82 -10.90 14.95 -14.16
CA VAL A 82 -11.06 15.89 -13.06
C VAL A 82 -9.80 16.72 -12.82
N GLY A 83 -8.84 16.67 -13.75
CA GLY A 83 -7.60 17.43 -13.69
C GLY A 83 -6.60 16.94 -12.64
N LEU A 84 -6.70 15.68 -12.20
CA LEU A 84 -5.80 15.08 -11.24
C LEU A 84 -4.74 14.21 -11.93
N ALA A 85 -3.48 14.41 -11.61
CA ALA A 85 -2.42 13.48 -12.01
C ALA A 85 -2.53 12.19 -11.16
N PHE A 86 -2.53 11.03 -11.82
CA PHE A 86 -2.60 9.74 -11.17
C PHE A 86 -1.24 9.06 -11.13
N SER A 87 -0.83 8.56 -9.97
CA SER A 87 0.42 7.84 -9.80
C SER A 87 0.25 6.61 -8.92
N PRO A 88 0.41 5.39 -9.44
CA PRO A 88 0.39 4.18 -8.61
C PRO A 88 1.60 4.15 -7.68
N PHE A 89 1.36 3.82 -6.42
CA PHE A 89 2.41 3.58 -5.42
C PHE A 89 2.42 2.10 -5.06
N ALA A 90 3.12 1.31 -5.88
CA ALA A 90 3.20 -0.13 -5.72
C ALA A 90 4.38 -0.56 -4.87
N LEU A 91 4.12 -1.46 -3.91
CA LEU A 91 5.11 -2.08 -3.04
C LEU A 91 5.00 -3.59 -3.11
N SER A 92 6.14 -4.29 -3.08
CA SER A 92 6.14 -5.73 -2.81
C SER A 92 6.02 -5.99 -1.30
N THR A 93 5.59 -7.19 -0.93
CA THR A 93 5.62 -7.65 0.47
C THR A 93 7.04 -7.74 1.04
N PHE A 94 8.06 -7.70 0.18
CA PHE A 94 9.48 -7.67 0.57
C PHE A 94 10.04 -6.24 0.70
N GLY A 95 9.21 -5.21 0.49
CA GLY A 95 9.60 -3.81 0.62
C GLY A 95 10.26 -3.21 -0.62
N GLU A 96 10.14 -3.87 -1.78
CA GLU A 96 10.56 -3.31 -3.07
C GLU A 96 9.55 -2.28 -3.56
N PHE A 97 10.03 -1.17 -4.08
CA PHE A 97 9.18 -0.16 -4.72
C PHE A 97 9.03 -0.45 -6.21
N GLY A 98 7.83 -0.25 -6.74
CA GLY A 98 7.60 -0.14 -8.17
C GLY A 98 8.27 1.13 -8.73
N ARG A 99 8.41 1.20 -10.05
CA ARG A 99 9.11 2.31 -10.71
C ARG A 99 8.51 3.68 -10.36
N GLN A 100 7.19 3.80 -10.39
CA GLN A 100 6.52 5.06 -10.07
C GLN A 100 6.55 5.37 -8.57
N ALA A 101 6.42 4.34 -7.74
CA ALA A 101 6.57 4.48 -6.29
C ALA A 101 7.97 4.95 -5.90
N ASP A 102 9.02 4.48 -6.57
CA ASP A 102 10.40 4.90 -6.32
C ASP A 102 10.63 6.37 -6.70
N GLN A 103 10.04 6.84 -7.80
CA GLN A 103 10.07 8.25 -8.19
C GLN A 103 9.39 9.15 -7.15
N ILE A 104 8.19 8.77 -6.71
CA ILE A 104 7.45 9.48 -5.65
C ILE A 104 8.28 9.51 -4.36
N PHE A 105 8.84 8.36 -3.98
CA PHE A 105 9.66 8.22 -2.78
C PHE A 105 10.93 9.09 -2.86
N SER A 106 11.59 9.13 -4.01
CA SER A 106 12.77 9.98 -4.23
C SER A 106 12.46 11.46 -4.02
N THR A 107 11.37 11.96 -4.60
CA THR A 107 10.93 13.34 -4.40
C THR A 107 10.55 13.62 -2.94
N LEU A 108 9.89 12.67 -2.29
CA LEU A 108 9.53 12.79 -0.88
C LEU A 108 10.78 12.89 0.01
N VAL A 109 11.83 12.13 -0.30
CA VAL A 109 13.13 12.18 0.39
C VAL A 109 13.75 13.58 0.25
N ASP A 110 13.72 14.15 -0.93
CA ASP A 110 14.30 15.48 -1.18
C ASP A 110 13.55 16.58 -0.41
N LEU A 111 12.23 16.54 -0.41
CA LEU A 111 11.39 17.47 0.36
C LEU A 111 11.62 17.32 1.87
N TYR A 112 11.65 16.09 2.36
CA TYR A 112 11.88 15.79 3.77
C TYR A 112 13.28 16.24 4.22
N ALA A 113 14.31 15.97 3.42
CA ALA A 113 15.67 16.38 3.68
C ALA A 113 15.79 17.92 3.76
N ALA A 114 15.19 18.62 2.81
CA ALA A 114 15.18 20.09 2.79
C ALA A 114 14.44 20.68 4.01
N LYS A 115 13.28 20.13 4.36
CA LYS A 115 12.47 20.62 5.49
C LYS A 115 13.15 20.43 6.84
N HIS A 116 13.87 19.33 7.03
CA HIS A 116 14.48 18.97 8.32
C HIS A 116 15.99 19.24 8.38
N ASP A 117 16.55 19.90 7.36
CA ASP A 117 17.99 20.16 7.24
C ASP A 117 18.85 18.89 7.41
N LEU A 118 18.44 17.83 6.73
CA LEU A 118 19.09 16.52 6.82
C LEU A 118 19.86 16.21 5.54
N ARG A 119 20.92 15.41 5.67
CA ARG A 119 21.51 14.77 4.49
C ARG A 119 20.49 13.84 3.84
N ARG A 120 20.42 13.85 2.50
CA ARG A 120 19.49 13.01 1.71
C ARG A 120 19.53 11.53 2.11
N SER A 121 20.72 11.00 2.42
CA SER A 121 20.87 9.60 2.85
C SER A 121 20.19 9.31 4.19
N ILE A 122 20.24 10.25 5.13
CA ILE A 122 19.58 10.13 6.44
C ILE A 122 18.06 10.22 6.26
N ALA A 123 17.59 11.19 5.49
CA ALA A 123 16.18 11.35 5.15
C ALA A 123 15.62 10.08 4.46
N ALA A 124 16.33 9.55 3.48
CA ALA A 124 15.96 8.31 2.78
C ALA A 124 15.87 7.12 3.74
N TYR A 125 16.82 6.99 4.63
CA TYR A 125 16.83 5.92 5.65
C TYR A 125 15.61 6.02 6.57
N GLN A 126 15.36 7.20 7.13
CA GLN A 126 14.25 7.42 8.07
C GLN A 126 12.88 7.16 7.42
N LEU A 127 12.65 7.72 6.22
CA LEU A 127 11.41 7.52 5.49
C LEU A 127 11.21 6.06 5.08
N ARG A 128 12.28 5.39 4.61
CA ARG A 128 12.20 3.97 4.26
C ARG A 128 11.86 3.11 5.45
N GLN A 129 12.42 3.38 6.62
CA GLN A 129 12.09 2.70 7.88
C GLN A 129 10.59 2.85 8.22
N GLN A 130 10.05 4.07 8.12
CA GLN A 130 8.62 4.32 8.39
C GLN A 130 7.72 3.50 7.45
N VAL A 131 8.02 3.50 6.15
CA VAL A 131 7.25 2.74 5.16
C VAL A 131 7.34 1.24 5.40
N LEU A 132 8.54 0.70 5.68
CA LEU A 132 8.73 -0.72 5.93
C LEU A 132 8.04 -1.19 7.21
N VAL A 133 8.11 -0.42 8.31
CA VAL A 133 7.40 -0.74 9.55
C VAL A 133 5.89 -0.76 9.30
N ALA A 134 5.35 0.19 8.54
CA ALA A 134 3.95 0.21 8.20
C ALA A 134 3.53 -0.97 7.31
N LEU A 135 4.38 -1.37 6.37
CA LEU A 135 4.19 -2.57 5.55
C LEU A 135 4.09 -3.81 6.42
N MET A 136 5.05 -4.03 7.31
CA MET A 136 5.09 -5.18 8.22
C MET A 136 3.86 -5.24 9.13
N ARG A 137 3.45 -4.09 9.70
CA ARG A 137 2.23 -3.99 10.52
C ARG A 137 0.97 -4.32 9.72
N SER A 138 0.89 -3.86 8.47
CA SER A 138 -0.24 -4.14 7.58
C SER A 138 -0.33 -5.63 7.24
N MET A 139 0.80 -6.27 6.97
CA MET A 139 0.88 -7.71 6.71
C MET A 139 0.51 -8.54 7.94
N ALA A 140 1.07 -8.20 9.11
CA ALA A 140 0.75 -8.88 10.37
C ALA A 140 -0.75 -8.80 10.69
N LYS A 141 -1.37 -7.63 10.50
CA LYS A 141 -2.82 -7.46 10.68
C LYS A 141 -3.63 -8.35 9.73
N ARG A 142 -3.23 -8.47 8.46
CA ARG A 142 -3.91 -9.33 7.48
C ARG A 142 -3.78 -10.80 7.84
N LEU A 143 -2.60 -11.24 8.27
CA LEU A 143 -2.38 -12.62 8.73
C LEU A 143 -3.23 -12.94 9.96
N LEU A 144 -3.27 -12.04 10.95
CA LEU A 144 -4.08 -12.22 12.15
C LEU A 144 -5.57 -12.37 11.79
N LEU A 145 -6.09 -11.50 10.93
CA LEU A 145 -7.48 -11.57 10.47
C LEU A 145 -7.77 -12.88 9.71
N ALA A 146 -6.84 -13.38 8.90
CA ALA A 146 -6.99 -14.66 8.20
C ALA A 146 -7.04 -15.84 9.17
N VAL A 147 -6.17 -15.84 10.19
CA VAL A 147 -6.14 -16.88 11.23
C VAL A 147 -7.42 -16.87 12.08
N THR A 148 -7.89 -15.68 12.49
CA THR A 148 -9.13 -15.57 13.27
C THR A 148 -10.36 -16.00 12.46
N ALA A 149 -10.40 -15.69 11.16
CA ALA A 149 -11.49 -16.11 10.27
C ALA A 149 -11.50 -17.66 10.04
N SER A 150 -10.33 -18.29 9.98
CA SER A 150 -10.22 -19.75 9.81
C SER A 150 -10.43 -20.54 11.11
N GLY A 151 -10.11 -19.97 12.27
CA GLY A 151 -10.29 -20.62 13.58
C GLY A 151 -11.73 -20.66 14.09
N GLY A 152 -12.65 -19.93 13.48
CA GLY A 152 -14.06 -19.91 13.86
C GLY A 152 -14.90 -21.13 13.38
N LEU A 153 -14.33 -22.07 12.63
CA LEU A 153 -15.06 -23.22 12.06
C LEU A 153 -14.80 -24.55 12.76
N SER A 154 -14.08 -24.62 13.89
CA SER A 154 -13.76 -25.86 14.57
C SER A 154 -14.20 -25.90 16.04
N GLY A 155 -15.39 -25.36 16.34
CA GLY A 155 -16.10 -25.56 17.59
C GLY A 155 -17.09 -26.74 17.46
N GLY A 156 -16.63 -27.93 17.06
CA GLY A 156 -17.39 -29.15 17.18
C GLY A 156 -17.55 -29.47 18.65
N ALA A 157 -18.78 -29.42 19.17
CA ALA A 157 -19.13 -29.84 20.51
C ALA A 157 -18.67 -31.28 20.75
N PRO A 158 -18.09 -31.63 21.91
CA PRO A 158 -17.81 -33.00 22.24
C PRO A 158 -19.14 -33.75 22.38
N SER A 159 -19.34 -34.78 21.57
CA SER A 159 -20.45 -35.72 21.68
C SER A 159 -20.43 -36.33 23.08
N ALA A 160 -21.58 -36.20 23.77
CA ALA A 160 -21.84 -36.86 25.02
C ALA A 160 -21.70 -38.38 24.83
N ILE A 161 -20.78 -38.99 25.57
CA ILE A 161 -20.62 -40.41 25.67
C ILE A 161 -21.77 -40.91 26.54
N ASP A 162 -22.67 -41.71 25.96
CA ASP A 162 -23.69 -42.47 26.64
C ASP A 162 -23.04 -43.39 27.68
N GLN A 163 -23.27 -43.10 28.94
CA GLN A 163 -23.12 -44.08 30.02
C GLN A 163 -24.46 -44.78 30.20
N GLN A 164 -24.62 -45.93 29.57
CA GLN A 164 -25.58 -46.94 30.02
C GLN A 164 -24.81 -48.07 30.69
N SER A 165 -25.01 -48.14 31.97
CA SER A 165 -24.60 -49.26 32.85
C SER A 165 -25.72 -50.20 33.08
N SER A 166 -25.40 -51.42 33.15
CA SER A 166 -26.14 -52.50 33.86
C SER A 166 -25.71 -52.52 35.30
#